data_8017c30f2f1a5ccf70986dd48e3f8d85
#
_entry.id   8017c30f2f1a5ccf70986dd48e3f8d85
#
_cell.length_a   1.000
_cell.length_b   1.000
_cell.length_c   1.000
_cell.angle_alpha   90.00
_cell.angle_beta   90.00
_cell.angle_gamma   90.00
#
_symmetry.space_group_name_H-M   'P 1'
#
loop_
_entity.id
_entity.type
_entity.pdbx_description
1 polymer ?
#
loop_
_entity_poly.entity_id
_entity_poly.type
_entity_poly.pdbx_seq_one_letter_code
_entity_poly.pdbx_strand_id
1 'polypeptide(L)'
;LNGLDIKGVKRERLNNVLNDIQKEKSLIRDKVNVATKLFSSIINDESVAKEFPESLAKSMSVHNDANKGPWKITLQPHIYEPFMQYCPDRSLRWNAWQARNQRCSGYGRKDLENSTNIENLRSLRMEQAKALGYDTFVDMSMETKMAGSIENVLNVLDSLLENARPMQDVELDSLQKFAAERGFENKLEHWDIPYWQRKQKWSLYNFDENKIREYFPLPKVVNSLFNLCSALFKVQIVERSDTHTWHKDVKFYDIYDDSSNRPIASFYFDPYARQDEKIRVYDDAGWHVSIRNKSSVAGTQPLSALIFNFQAPLEGQQSLLSFKEVNVLFKRFGHSLRHLLTKANYSEVAGLSNVEWDAAEVCGLVMTHWLYDPHTIQAISGHYKTEEPLPEEIMINLQNVRRHMSGYELCNELYLSRLDLELHSKKTFWRDIVKEIWPKYNALPFDKYDSHPLSFSKIFSEEWGAAYYCHLWSKM
;
A
#
# COMPACT_ATOMS: atom_id res chain seq x y z
N LEU A 1 -2.00 -26.86 9.54
CA LEU A 1 -2.59 -26.16 8.39
C LEU A 1 -2.19 -26.74 7.03
N ASN A 2 -1.07 -27.43 6.93
CA ASN A 2 -0.60 -28.00 5.65
C ASN A 2 -1.24 -29.37 5.30
N GLY A 3 -2.15 -29.88 6.14
CA GLY A 3 -2.84 -31.14 5.92
C GLY A 3 -1.93 -32.36 5.87
N LEU A 4 -0.78 -32.37 6.58
CA LEU A 4 0.19 -33.47 6.57
C LEU A 4 -0.41 -34.76 7.09
N ASP A 5 -1.37 -34.70 8.01
CA ASP A 5 -2.04 -35.86 8.61
C ASP A 5 -3.15 -36.45 7.70
N ILE A 6 -3.53 -35.73 6.65
CA ILE A 6 -4.55 -36.17 5.67
C ILE A 6 -3.89 -37.15 4.70
N LYS A 7 -4.46 -38.38 4.55
CA LYS A 7 -3.94 -39.45 3.71
C LYS A 7 -4.95 -39.90 2.64
N GLY A 8 -4.46 -40.63 1.63
CA GLY A 8 -5.28 -41.25 0.59
C GLY A 8 -6.08 -40.24 -0.25
N VAL A 9 -7.29 -40.63 -0.64
CA VAL A 9 -8.16 -39.86 -1.52
C VAL A 9 -8.46 -38.43 -0.99
N LYS A 10 -8.55 -38.26 0.34
CA LYS A 10 -8.74 -36.95 0.95
C LYS A 10 -7.53 -36.02 0.71
N ARG A 11 -6.32 -36.55 0.73
CA ARG A 11 -5.10 -35.79 0.42
C ARG A 11 -5.05 -35.38 -1.05
N GLU A 12 -5.39 -36.28 -1.95
CA GLU A 12 -5.46 -36.00 -3.37
C GLU A 12 -6.48 -34.87 -3.67
N ARG A 13 -7.67 -34.99 -3.06
CA ARG A 13 -8.71 -33.93 -3.18
C ARG A 13 -8.21 -32.58 -2.67
N LEU A 14 -7.56 -32.54 -1.50
CA LEU A 14 -7.00 -31.29 -0.96
C LEU A 14 -5.95 -30.69 -1.92
N ASN A 15 -5.06 -31.51 -2.48
CA ASN A 15 -4.06 -31.05 -3.43
C ASN A 15 -4.70 -30.45 -4.69
N ASN A 16 -5.77 -31.07 -5.21
CA ASN A 16 -6.51 -30.54 -6.34
C ASN A 16 -7.16 -29.18 -6.01
N VAL A 17 -7.79 -29.04 -4.84
CA VAL A 17 -8.36 -27.77 -4.35
C VAL A 17 -7.28 -26.68 -4.26
N LEU A 18 -6.11 -27.00 -3.70
CA LEU A 18 -5.00 -26.03 -3.59
C LEU A 18 -4.47 -25.59 -4.98
N ASN A 19 -4.38 -26.53 -5.91
CA ASN A 19 -3.98 -26.21 -7.29
C ASN A 19 -5.02 -25.31 -7.98
N ASP A 20 -6.31 -25.60 -7.80
CA ASP A 20 -7.37 -24.78 -8.39
C ASP A 20 -7.45 -23.40 -7.75
N ILE A 21 -7.20 -23.24 -6.44
CA ILE A 21 -7.02 -21.95 -5.78
C ILE A 21 -5.91 -21.15 -6.46
N GLN A 22 -4.75 -21.75 -6.74
CA GLN A 22 -3.64 -21.04 -7.40
C GLN A 22 -3.99 -20.62 -8.84
N LYS A 23 -4.73 -21.46 -9.58
CA LYS A 23 -5.23 -21.11 -10.92
C LYS A 23 -6.17 -19.91 -10.87
N GLU A 24 -7.18 -19.93 -9.98
CA GLU A 24 -8.13 -18.82 -9.84
C GLU A 24 -7.42 -17.52 -9.41
N LYS A 25 -6.48 -17.58 -8.45
CA LYS A 25 -5.65 -16.45 -8.04
C LYS A 25 -4.88 -15.85 -9.22
N SER A 26 -4.28 -16.69 -10.07
CA SER A 26 -3.54 -16.23 -11.25
C SER A 26 -4.47 -15.59 -12.27
N LEU A 27 -5.61 -16.21 -12.59
CA LEU A 27 -6.61 -15.68 -13.51
C LEU A 27 -7.13 -14.31 -13.06
N ILE A 28 -7.49 -14.16 -11.78
CA ILE A 28 -7.96 -12.89 -11.22
C ILE A 28 -6.89 -11.81 -11.38
N ARG A 29 -5.65 -12.10 -10.99
CA ARG A 29 -4.52 -11.19 -11.11
C ARG A 29 -4.30 -10.75 -12.56
N ASP A 30 -4.26 -11.70 -13.50
CA ASP A 30 -3.96 -11.43 -14.89
C ASP A 30 -5.06 -10.57 -15.55
N LYS A 31 -6.32 -10.87 -15.25
CA LYS A 31 -7.46 -10.06 -15.71
C LYS A 31 -7.42 -8.64 -15.16
N VAL A 32 -7.12 -8.45 -13.86
CA VAL A 32 -6.98 -7.11 -13.26
C VAL A 32 -5.83 -6.34 -13.92
N ASN A 33 -4.71 -7.00 -14.18
CA ASN A 33 -3.56 -6.40 -14.85
C ASN A 33 -3.90 -5.94 -16.26
N VAL A 34 -4.55 -6.79 -17.03
CA VAL A 34 -4.98 -6.45 -18.40
C VAL A 34 -6.00 -5.32 -18.37
N ALA A 35 -7.04 -5.40 -17.52
CA ALA A 35 -8.06 -4.36 -17.40
C ALA A 35 -7.46 -3.00 -17.01
N THR A 36 -6.45 -2.99 -16.12
CA THR A 36 -5.76 -1.77 -15.70
C THR A 36 -4.97 -1.14 -16.85
N LYS A 37 -4.33 -1.95 -17.70
CA LYS A 37 -3.52 -1.49 -18.83
C LYS A 37 -4.36 -1.05 -20.03
N LEU A 38 -5.54 -1.63 -20.21
CA LEU A 38 -6.39 -1.37 -21.40
C LEU A 38 -7.06 0.01 -21.38
N PHE A 39 -7.35 0.53 -20.19
CA PHE A 39 -7.99 1.85 -20.11
C PHE A 39 -6.99 2.96 -20.42
N SER A 40 -7.41 3.83 -21.33
CA SER A 40 -6.77 5.13 -21.49
C SER A 40 -7.76 6.15 -22.01
N SER A 41 -7.63 7.38 -21.55
CA SER A 41 -8.36 8.54 -22.04
C SER A 41 -7.37 9.66 -22.39
N ILE A 42 -7.72 10.49 -23.36
CA ILE A 42 -6.86 11.55 -23.85
C ILE A 42 -7.44 12.91 -23.48
N ILE A 43 -6.60 13.77 -22.92
CA ILE A 43 -6.89 15.19 -22.69
C ILE A 43 -6.18 15.99 -23.77
N ASN A 44 -6.95 16.77 -24.50
CA ASN A 44 -6.41 17.71 -25.50
C ASN A 44 -6.46 19.17 -25.02
N ASP A 45 -7.19 19.42 -23.93
CA ASP A 45 -7.37 20.75 -23.36
C ASP A 45 -6.17 21.14 -22.49
N GLU A 46 -5.39 22.10 -22.99
CA GLU A 46 -4.23 22.63 -22.27
C GLU A 46 -4.62 23.35 -20.98
N SER A 47 -5.84 23.89 -20.87
CA SER A 47 -6.30 24.58 -19.67
C SER A 47 -6.43 23.61 -18.50
N VAL A 48 -6.85 22.38 -18.75
CA VAL A 48 -6.90 21.29 -17.75
C VAL A 48 -5.50 20.86 -17.35
N ALA A 49 -4.60 20.73 -18.33
CA ALA A 49 -3.25 20.25 -18.10
C ALA A 49 -2.37 21.23 -17.27
N LYS A 50 -2.64 22.53 -17.36
CA LYS A 50 -1.93 23.57 -16.58
C LYS A 50 -2.14 23.47 -15.07
N GLU A 51 -3.22 22.80 -14.63
CA GLU A 51 -3.48 22.57 -13.21
C GLU A 51 -2.67 21.38 -12.64
N PHE A 52 -2.05 20.58 -13.50
CA PHE A 52 -1.26 19.43 -13.06
C PHE A 52 0.16 19.84 -12.63
N PRO A 53 0.71 19.22 -11.60
CA PRO A 53 2.14 19.30 -11.33
C PRO A 53 2.95 18.90 -12.56
N GLU A 54 4.10 19.55 -12.78
CA GLU A 54 4.97 19.32 -13.94
C GLU A 54 5.33 17.81 -14.12
N SER A 55 5.65 17.14 -13.01
CA SER A 55 5.96 15.72 -13.02
C SER A 55 4.81 14.85 -13.50
N LEU A 56 3.57 15.17 -13.10
CA LEU A 56 2.38 14.47 -13.54
C LEU A 56 2.10 14.76 -15.02
N ALA A 57 2.08 16.04 -15.41
CA ALA A 57 1.85 16.46 -16.79
C ALA A 57 2.86 15.80 -17.75
N LYS A 58 4.13 15.77 -17.36
CA LYS A 58 5.20 15.08 -18.12
C LYS A 58 4.95 13.58 -18.24
N SER A 59 4.57 12.90 -17.14
CA SER A 59 4.30 11.46 -17.14
C SER A 59 3.06 11.08 -17.96
N MET A 60 2.11 11.99 -18.11
CA MET A 60 0.91 11.82 -18.91
C MET A 60 1.12 12.19 -20.39
N SER A 61 2.07 13.09 -20.67
CA SER A 61 2.32 13.58 -22.05
C SER A 61 2.81 12.46 -22.95
N VAL A 62 2.20 12.34 -24.12
CA VAL A 62 2.62 11.42 -25.19
C VAL A 62 4.03 11.79 -25.72
N HIS A 63 4.43 13.03 -25.55
CA HIS A 63 5.74 13.55 -25.98
C HIS A 63 6.79 13.60 -24.86
N ASN A 64 6.45 13.11 -23.66
CA ASN A 64 7.30 13.21 -22.46
C ASN A 64 7.74 14.67 -22.12
N ASP A 65 6.85 15.63 -22.43
CA ASP A 65 7.02 17.05 -22.20
C ASP A 65 5.77 17.59 -21.49
N ALA A 66 5.94 18.18 -20.32
CA ALA A 66 4.82 18.66 -19.50
C ALA A 66 3.93 19.68 -20.21
N ASN A 67 4.52 20.51 -21.08
CA ASN A 67 3.85 21.61 -21.79
C ASN A 67 3.30 21.19 -23.16
N LYS A 68 3.46 19.93 -23.56
CA LYS A 68 3.07 19.46 -24.88
C LYS A 68 2.11 18.27 -24.78
N GLY A 69 0.84 18.54 -25.11
CA GLY A 69 -0.20 17.50 -25.24
C GLY A 69 -0.10 16.68 -26.52
N PRO A 70 -0.93 15.68 -26.71
CA PRO A 70 -2.00 15.29 -25.79
C PRO A 70 -1.50 14.57 -24.52
N TRP A 71 -2.30 14.64 -23.44
CA TRP A 71 -2.01 13.95 -22.18
C TRP A 71 -2.90 12.72 -22.03
N LYS A 72 -2.26 11.58 -21.72
CA LYS A 72 -2.91 10.28 -21.61
C LYS A 72 -3.15 9.91 -20.15
N ILE A 73 -4.42 9.79 -19.76
CA ILE A 73 -4.83 9.24 -18.47
C ILE A 73 -4.83 7.72 -18.57
N THR A 74 -4.30 7.04 -17.54
CA THR A 74 -4.36 5.58 -17.39
C THR A 74 -4.82 5.23 -15.98
N LEU A 75 -5.16 3.96 -15.71
CA LEU A 75 -5.48 3.48 -14.36
C LEU A 75 -4.26 3.03 -13.56
N GLN A 76 -3.06 3.27 -14.07
CA GLN A 76 -1.83 3.03 -13.31
C GLN A 76 -1.81 3.95 -12.07
N PRO A 77 -1.48 3.45 -10.87
CA PRO A 77 -1.59 4.22 -9.63
C PRO A 77 -0.84 5.56 -9.66
N HIS A 78 0.37 5.58 -10.20
CA HIS A 78 1.20 6.78 -10.31
C HIS A 78 0.63 7.87 -11.25
N ILE A 79 -0.34 7.53 -12.09
CA ILE A 79 -1.10 8.48 -12.92
C ILE A 79 -2.48 8.73 -12.29
N TYR A 80 -3.23 7.67 -11.97
CA TYR A 80 -4.60 7.76 -11.51
C TYR A 80 -4.75 8.56 -10.21
N GLU A 81 -3.95 8.25 -9.18
CA GLU A 81 -4.08 8.90 -7.88
C GLU A 81 -3.82 10.41 -7.94
N PRO A 82 -2.68 10.89 -8.49
CA PRO A 82 -2.48 12.32 -8.61
C PRO A 82 -3.45 12.96 -9.62
N PHE A 83 -3.85 12.27 -10.69
CA PHE A 83 -4.89 12.78 -11.59
C PHE A 83 -6.19 13.09 -10.85
N MET A 84 -6.69 12.20 -9.99
CA MET A 84 -7.90 12.42 -9.19
C MET A 84 -7.77 13.59 -8.22
N GLN A 85 -6.56 13.88 -7.76
CA GLN A 85 -6.28 15.00 -6.85
C GLN A 85 -6.19 16.35 -7.55
N TYR A 86 -5.67 16.39 -8.77
CA TYR A 86 -5.32 17.65 -9.45
C TYR A 86 -6.25 18.02 -10.61
N CYS A 87 -6.95 17.07 -11.23
CA CYS A 87 -7.82 17.36 -12.37
C CYS A 87 -9.00 18.25 -11.96
N PRO A 88 -9.14 19.47 -12.55
CA PRO A 88 -10.25 20.38 -12.23
C PRO A 88 -11.57 19.90 -12.83
N ASP A 89 -11.55 19.21 -13.96
CA ASP A 89 -12.73 18.74 -14.67
C ASP A 89 -13.38 17.54 -13.95
N ARG A 90 -14.60 17.77 -13.46
CA ARG A 90 -15.39 16.78 -12.73
C ARG A 90 -15.76 15.56 -13.59
N SER A 91 -16.06 15.78 -14.86
CA SER A 91 -16.47 14.73 -15.79
C SER A 91 -15.30 13.79 -16.11
N LEU A 92 -14.10 14.34 -16.24
CA LEU A 92 -12.89 13.55 -16.42
C LEU A 92 -12.55 12.73 -15.18
N ARG A 93 -12.72 13.31 -13.96
CA ARG A 93 -12.56 12.54 -12.71
C ARG A 93 -13.57 11.41 -12.60
N TRP A 94 -14.86 11.67 -12.91
CA TRP A 94 -15.90 10.65 -12.93
C TRP A 94 -15.57 9.52 -13.89
N ASN A 95 -15.16 9.83 -15.11
CA ASN A 95 -14.78 8.83 -16.11
C ASN A 95 -13.64 7.92 -15.62
N ALA A 96 -12.60 8.51 -15.04
CA ALA A 96 -11.46 7.78 -14.51
C ALA A 96 -11.86 6.91 -13.29
N TRP A 97 -12.67 7.46 -12.38
CA TRP A 97 -13.20 6.75 -11.22
C TRP A 97 -14.07 5.57 -11.63
N GLN A 98 -15.01 5.80 -12.55
CA GLN A 98 -15.90 4.76 -13.06
C GLN A 98 -15.08 3.64 -13.72
N ALA A 99 -14.13 3.99 -14.59
CA ALA A 99 -13.27 3.00 -15.25
C ALA A 99 -12.47 2.17 -14.24
N ARG A 100 -11.97 2.79 -13.14
CA ARG A 100 -11.26 2.07 -12.08
C ARG A 100 -12.16 1.11 -11.31
N ASN A 101 -13.35 1.57 -10.91
CA ASN A 101 -14.26 0.77 -10.09
C ASN A 101 -15.06 -0.28 -10.88
N GLN A 102 -15.13 -0.14 -12.20
CA GLN A 102 -15.73 -1.13 -13.09
C GLN A 102 -14.73 -2.14 -13.67
N ARG A 103 -13.46 -2.09 -13.27
CA ARG A 103 -12.48 -3.09 -13.73
C ARG A 103 -12.96 -4.50 -13.43
N CYS A 104 -12.80 -5.38 -14.39
CA CYS A 104 -13.17 -6.78 -14.29
C CYS A 104 -14.66 -7.03 -13.96
N SER A 105 -15.54 -6.09 -14.31
CA SER A 105 -16.99 -6.24 -14.19
C SER A 105 -17.65 -6.56 -15.54
N GLY A 106 -18.92 -7.01 -15.49
CA GLY A 106 -19.73 -7.26 -16.68
C GLY A 106 -20.10 -6.00 -17.47
N TYR A 107 -19.81 -4.80 -16.96
CA TYR A 107 -19.98 -3.52 -17.68
C TYR A 107 -18.86 -3.24 -18.69
N GLY A 108 -17.72 -3.94 -18.56
CA GLY A 108 -16.58 -3.83 -19.48
C GLY A 108 -16.49 -5.01 -20.45
N ARG A 109 -15.26 -5.45 -20.68
CA ARG A 109 -14.96 -6.63 -21.51
C ARG A 109 -15.35 -7.91 -20.76
N LYS A 110 -16.24 -8.71 -21.35
CA LYS A 110 -16.74 -9.96 -20.74
C LYS A 110 -15.65 -11.00 -20.48
N ASP A 111 -14.61 -11.06 -21.32
CA ASP A 111 -13.46 -11.95 -21.14
C ASP A 111 -12.60 -11.60 -19.92
N LEU A 112 -12.71 -10.38 -19.42
CA LEU A 112 -12.02 -9.91 -18.22
C LEU A 112 -12.89 -9.93 -16.94
N GLU A 113 -14.15 -10.36 -17.01
CA GLU A 113 -15.03 -10.41 -15.86
C GLU A 113 -14.52 -11.40 -14.80
N ASN A 114 -14.46 -10.95 -13.55
CA ASN A 114 -13.94 -11.71 -12.40
C ASN A 114 -15.04 -12.27 -11.47
N SER A 115 -16.31 -11.97 -11.68
CA SER A 115 -17.37 -12.36 -10.74
C SER A 115 -17.36 -13.87 -10.48
N THR A 116 -17.36 -14.67 -11.55
CA THR A 116 -17.30 -16.14 -11.44
C THR A 116 -16.00 -16.62 -10.79
N ASN A 117 -14.85 -16.05 -11.16
CA ASN A 117 -13.57 -16.45 -10.59
C ASN A 117 -13.49 -16.20 -9.06
N ILE A 118 -14.04 -15.06 -8.61
CA ILE A 118 -14.09 -14.74 -7.18
C ILE A 118 -15.00 -15.71 -6.43
N GLU A 119 -16.18 -16.02 -6.95
CA GLU A 119 -17.09 -16.98 -6.31
C GLU A 119 -16.49 -18.40 -6.30
N ASN A 120 -15.83 -18.82 -7.38
CA ASN A 120 -15.08 -20.08 -7.42
C ASN A 120 -14.00 -20.11 -6.34
N LEU A 121 -13.18 -19.06 -6.27
CA LEU A 121 -12.10 -18.97 -5.28
C LEU A 121 -12.64 -19.03 -3.84
N ARG A 122 -13.72 -18.31 -3.55
CA ARG A 122 -14.40 -18.35 -2.25
C ARG A 122 -14.89 -19.75 -1.90
N SER A 123 -15.52 -20.44 -2.87
CA SER A 123 -15.96 -21.83 -2.70
C SER A 123 -14.80 -22.81 -2.44
N LEU A 124 -13.70 -22.67 -3.21
CA LEU A 124 -12.49 -23.49 -3.04
C LEU A 124 -11.82 -23.24 -1.69
N ARG A 125 -11.72 -21.99 -1.23
CA ARG A 125 -11.21 -21.65 0.10
C ARG A 125 -12.06 -22.26 1.22
N MET A 126 -13.39 -22.25 1.06
CA MET A 126 -14.31 -22.89 2.00
C MET A 126 -14.13 -24.43 2.00
N GLU A 127 -13.91 -25.05 0.82
CA GLU A 127 -13.61 -26.47 0.71
C GLU A 127 -12.26 -26.83 1.36
N GLN A 128 -11.24 -26.01 1.15
CA GLN A 128 -9.94 -26.14 1.83
C GLN A 128 -10.09 -26.12 3.35
N ALA A 129 -10.81 -25.13 3.90
CA ALA A 129 -11.03 -24.99 5.33
C ALA A 129 -11.74 -26.23 5.91
N LYS A 130 -12.80 -26.70 5.26
CA LYS A 130 -13.53 -27.92 5.68
C LYS A 130 -12.68 -29.18 5.60
N ALA A 131 -11.84 -29.32 4.58
CA ALA A 131 -10.95 -30.45 4.44
C ALA A 131 -9.92 -30.49 5.57
N LEU A 132 -9.57 -29.33 6.15
CA LEU A 132 -8.66 -29.17 7.28
C LEU A 132 -9.35 -29.16 8.65
N GLY A 133 -10.70 -29.30 8.71
CA GLY A 133 -11.47 -29.39 9.95
C GLY A 133 -12.00 -28.08 10.51
N TYR A 134 -12.01 -27.02 9.71
CA TYR A 134 -12.54 -25.70 10.08
C TYR A 134 -13.93 -25.45 9.46
N ASP A 135 -14.77 -24.66 10.12
CA ASP A 135 -16.10 -24.34 9.63
C ASP A 135 -16.08 -23.35 8.46
N THR A 136 -15.22 -22.35 8.52
CA THR A 136 -15.02 -21.35 7.48
C THR A 136 -13.55 -21.10 7.16
N PHE A 137 -13.27 -20.44 6.05
CA PHE A 137 -11.92 -20.00 5.70
C PHE A 137 -11.38 -18.97 6.69
N VAL A 138 -12.27 -18.15 7.28
CA VAL A 138 -11.89 -17.20 8.33
C VAL A 138 -11.40 -17.91 9.57
N ASP A 139 -12.13 -18.97 10.04
CA ASP A 139 -11.70 -19.75 11.21
C ASP A 139 -10.32 -20.40 10.99
N MET A 140 -10.11 -20.95 9.80
CA MET A 140 -8.80 -21.50 9.42
C MET A 140 -7.71 -20.41 9.42
N SER A 141 -8.04 -19.20 8.93
CA SER A 141 -7.10 -18.07 8.90
C SER A 141 -6.70 -17.62 10.31
N MET A 142 -7.62 -17.67 11.28
CA MET A 142 -7.36 -17.23 12.66
C MET A 142 -6.31 -18.11 13.39
N GLU A 143 -6.15 -19.36 12.99
CA GLU A 143 -5.17 -20.28 13.62
C GLU A 143 -3.73 -19.73 13.67
N THR A 144 -3.37 -18.88 12.71
CA THR A 144 -2.04 -18.26 12.61
C THR A 144 -2.04 -16.78 12.96
N LYS A 145 -3.03 -16.31 13.71
CA LYS A 145 -3.21 -14.90 14.06
C LYS A 145 -3.11 -14.69 15.58
N MET A 146 -2.49 -13.59 15.97
CA MET A 146 -2.40 -13.15 17.36
C MET A 146 -3.78 -12.77 17.93
N ALA A 147 -4.70 -12.31 17.08
CA ALA A 147 -6.07 -11.96 17.47
C ALA A 147 -6.85 -13.14 18.08
N GLY A 148 -6.49 -14.38 17.75
CA GLY A 148 -7.00 -15.61 18.35
C GLY A 148 -8.41 -16.02 17.90
N SER A 149 -9.33 -15.07 17.69
CA SER A 149 -10.70 -15.34 17.23
C SER A 149 -11.24 -14.24 16.34
N ILE A 150 -12.19 -14.60 15.48
CA ILE A 150 -12.92 -13.65 14.65
C ILE A 150 -13.72 -12.66 15.50
N GLU A 151 -14.26 -13.09 16.64
CA GLU A 151 -15.02 -12.24 17.54
C GLU A 151 -14.16 -11.09 18.10
N ASN A 152 -12.91 -11.38 18.51
CA ASN A 152 -11.97 -10.35 18.92
C ASN A 152 -11.71 -9.33 17.82
N VAL A 153 -11.52 -9.79 16.58
CA VAL A 153 -11.33 -8.90 15.44
C VAL A 153 -12.54 -8.02 15.21
N LEU A 154 -13.75 -8.60 15.19
CA LEU A 154 -14.98 -7.86 14.96
C LEU A 154 -15.26 -6.82 16.05
N ASN A 155 -15.02 -7.16 17.32
CA ASN A 155 -15.15 -6.24 18.44
C ASN A 155 -14.24 -5.03 18.29
N VAL A 156 -13.01 -5.22 17.86
CA VAL A 156 -12.07 -4.14 17.60
C VAL A 156 -12.51 -3.28 16.41
N LEU A 157 -12.90 -3.90 15.29
CA LEU A 157 -13.39 -3.16 14.12
C LEU A 157 -14.64 -2.35 14.43
N ASP A 158 -15.58 -2.90 15.17
CA ASP A 158 -16.83 -2.22 15.56
C ASP A 158 -16.54 -1.07 16.54
N SER A 159 -15.65 -1.25 17.53
CA SER A 159 -15.24 -0.18 18.46
C SER A 159 -14.53 0.98 17.73
N LEU A 160 -13.68 0.68 16.77
CA LEU A 160 -13.05 1.73 15.95
C LEU A 160 -14.09 2.47 15.09
N LEU A 161 -15.08 1.75 14.57
CA LEU A 161 -16.12 2.34 13.73
C LEU A 161 -17.03 3.30 14.51
N GLU A 162 -17.35 2.99 15.76
CA GLU A 162 -18.16 3.86 16.65
C GLU A 162 -17.58 5.28 16.75
N ASN A 163 -16.24 5.41 16.69
CA ASN A 163 -15.58 6.71 16.72
C ASN A 163 -15.33 7.28 15.32
N ALA A 164 -14.94 6.42 14.38
CA ALA A 164 -14.56 6.86 13.03
C ALA A 164 -15.77 7.35 12.20
N ARG A 165 -16.94 6.71 12.34
CA ARG A 165 -18.10 7.02 11.52
C ARG A 165 -18.69 8.42 11.77
N PRO A 166 -18.90 8.87 13.03
CA PRO A 166 -19.28 10.26 13.29
C PRO A 166 -18.22 11.27 12.83
N MET A 167 -16.93 10.94 12.95
CA MET A 167 -15.85 11.79 12.47
C MET A 167 -15.88 11.94 10.94
N GLN A 168 -16.12 10.85 10.20
CA GLN A 168 -16.30 10.87 8.75
C GLN A 168 -17.42 11.82 8.33
N ASP A 169 -18.57 11.81 9.03
CA ASP A 169 -19.69 12.71 8.72
C ASP A 169 -19.30 14.18 8.87
N VAL A 170 -18.63 14.53 9.98
CA VAL A 170 -18.15 15.90 10.24
C VAL A 170 -17.12 16.33 9.18
N GLU A 171 -16.20 15.44 8.82
CA GLU A 171 -15.16 15.72 7.82
C GLU A 171 -15.76 15.94 6.43
N LEU A 172 -16.72 15.11 6.00
CA LEU A 172 -17.39 15.26 4.71
C LEU A 172 -18.27 16.52 4.66
N ASP A 173 -18.97 16.85 5.76
CA ASP A 173 -19.73 18.10 5.86
C ASP A 173 -18.81 19.32 5.77
N SER A 174 -17.67 19.28 6.45
CA SER A 174 -16.64 20.33 6.34
C SER A 174 -16.12 20.47 4.91
N LEU A 175 -15.84 19.33 4.26
CA LEU A 175 -15.37 19.31 2.88
C LEU A 175 -16.41 19.85 1.89
N GLN A 176 -17.69 19.50 2.08
CA GLN A 176 -18.80 20.00 1.29
C GLN A 176 -18.95 21.53 1.41
N LYS A 177 -18.88 22.07 2.64
CA LYS A 177 -18.91 23.52 2.90
C LYS A 177 -17.74 24.22 2.24
N PHE A 178 -16.52 23.69 2.40
CA PHE A 178 -15.31 24.21 1.77
C PHE A 178 -15.41 24.26 0.25
N ALA A 179 -15.97 23.22 -0.37
CA ALA A 179 -16.19 23.15 -1.82
C ALA A 179 -17.25 24.17 -2.28
N ALA A 180 -18.39 24.29 -1.55
CA ALA A 180 -19.46 25.22 -1.85
C ALA A 180 -19.00 26.68 -1.80
N GLU A 181 -18.20 27.07 -0.81
CA GLU A 181 -17.58 28.41 -0.70
C GLU A 181 -16.71 28.76 -1.93
N ARG A 182 -16.31 27.77 -2.71
CA ARG A 182 -15.48 27.89 -3.91
C ARG A 182 -16.25 27.64 -5.21
N GLY A 183 -17.58 27.77 -5.15
CA GLY A 183 -18.46 27.67 -6.30
C GLY A 183 -18.86 26.25 -6.72
N PHE A 184 -18.65 25.26 -5.86
CA PHE A 184 -19.13 23.90 -6.13
C PHE A 184 -20.58 23.73 -5.69
N GLU A 185 -21.50 23.72 -6.64
CA GLU A 185 -22.95 23.69 -6.39
C GLU A 185 -23.53 22.28 -6.20
N ASN A 186 -22.75 21.24 -6.50
CA ASN A 186 -23.21 19.87 -6.42
C ASN A 186 -22.98 19.26 -5.03
N LYS A 187 -23.62 18.11 -4.76
CA LYS A 187 -23.18 17.25 -3.66
C LYS A 187 -21.87 16.55 -4.02
N LEU A 188 -21.02 16.36 -3.00
CA LEU A 188 -19.79 15.58 -3.15
C LEU A 188 -20.11 14.14 -3.45
N GLU A 189 -19.39 13.60 -4.41
CA GLU A 189 -19.41 12.19 -4.77
C GLU A 189 -17.99 11.61 -4.63
N HIS A 190 -17.85 10.29 -4.71
CA HIS A 190 -16.57 9.60 -4.51
C HIS A 190 -15.42 10.17 -5.36
N TRP A 191 -15.69 10.57 -6.60
CA TRP A 191 -14.69 11.16 -7.51
C TRP A 191 -14.33 12.61 -7.20
N ASP A 192 -15.08 13.25 -6.32
CA ASP A 192 -14.83 14.65 -5.91
C ASP A 192 -13.92 14.74 -4.68
N ILE A 193 -13.93 13.69 -3.82
CA ILE A 193 -13.21 13.68 -2.55
C ILE A 193 -11.72 13.94 -2.70
N PRO A 194 -10.95 13.23 -3.56
CA PRO A 194 -9.50 13.45 -3.65
C PRO A 194 -9.13 14.88 -4.06
N TYR A 195 -9.91 15.48 -4.97
CA TYR A 195 -9.69 16.82 -5.47
C TYR A 195 -9.91 17.90 -4.39
N TRP A 196 -11.08 17.83 -3.71
CA TRP A 196 -11.42 18.79 -2.68
C TRP A 196 -10.62 18.59 -1.40
N GLN A 197 -10.32 17.36 -1.03
CA GLN A 197 -9.44 17.02 0.09
C GLN A 197 -8.05 17.66 -0.08
N ARG A 198 -7.44 17.54 -1.27
CA ARG A 198 -6.16 18.20 -1.56
C ARG A 198 -6.25 19.73 -1.41
N LYS A 199 -7.29 20.34 -1.99
CA LYS A 199 -7.49 21.81 -1.92
C LYS A 199 -7.73 22.28 -0.48
N GLN A 200 -8.54 21.56 0.28
CA GLN A 200 -8.81 21.88 1.68
C GLN A 200 -7.53 21.72 2.53
N LYS A 201 -6.79 20.64 2.33
CA LYS A 201 -5.52 20.41 3.02
C LYS A 201 -4.50 21.52 2.74
N TRP A 202 -4.39 21.95 1.49
CA TRP A 202 -3.55 23.09 1.12
C TRP A 202 -4.00 24.39 1.79
N SER A 203 -5.29 24.67 1.79
CA SER A 203 -5.85 25.91 2.36
C SER A 203 -5.72 25.97 3.89
N LEU A 204 -5.88 24.85 4.58
CA LEU A 204 -5.83 24.80 6.04
C LEU A 204 -4.41 24.77 6.61
N TYR A 205 -3.48 24.12 5.90
CA TYR A 205 -2.16 23.79 6.44
C TYR A 205 -1.00 24.32 5.59
N ASN A 206 -1.29 25.12 4.55
CA ASN A 206 -0.26 25.56 3.58
C ASN A 206 0.63 24.37 3.10
N PHE A 207 0.02 23.19 2.96
CA PHE A 207 0.71 21.94 2.66
C PHE A 207 0.87 21.75 1.16
N ASP A 208 2.01 22.23 0.64
CA ASP A 208 2.42 22.00 -0.74
C ASP A 208 3.43 20.83 -0.80
N GLU A 209 2.95 19.67 -1.24
CA GLU A 209 3.76 18.46 -1.32
C GLU A 209 4.98 18.62 -2.22
N ASN A 210 4.90 19.45 -3.27
CA ASN A 210 6.02 19.68 -4.17
C ASN A 210 7.15 20.48 -3.50
N LYS A 211 6.79 21.48 -2.69
CA LYS A 211 7.77 22.25 -1.90
C LYS A 211 8.37 21.40 -0.77
N ILE A 212 7.55 20.55 -0.15
CA ILE A 212 8.01 19.69 0.94
C ILE A 212 9.03 18.64 0.44
N ARG A 213 8.87 18.11 -0.77
CA ARG A 213 9.85 17.22 -1.41
C ARG A 213 11.26 17.81 -1.45
N GLU A 214 11.41 19.11 -1.61
CA GLU A 214 12.70 19.79 -1.70
C GLU A 214 13.56 19.60 -0.43
N TYR A 215 12.91 19.23 0.68
CA TYR A 215 13.59 18.99 1.96
C TYR A 215 13.92 17.51 2.20
N PHE A 216 13.53 16.60 1.33
CA PHE A 216 13.77 15.16 1.50
C PHE A 216 14.55 14.54 0.34
N PRO A 217 15.81 14.97 0.10
CA PRO A 217 16.68 14.31 -0.87
C PRO A 217 17.00 12.89 -0.39
N LEU A 218 16.82 11.89 -1.27
CA LEU A 218 17.00 10.47 -0.94
C LEU A 218 18.31 10.14 -0.21
N PRO A 219 19.49 10.65 -0.64
CA PRO A 219 20.74 10.34 0.06
C PRO A 219 20.74 10.82 1.52
N LYS A 220 20.21 12.01 1.79
CA LYS A 220 20.10 12.57 3.14
C LYS A 220 19.18 11.72 4.01
N VAL A 221 17.99 11.37 3.49
CA VAL A 221 17.01 10.57 4.22
C VAL A 221 17.57 9.18 4.56
N VAL A 222 18.22 8.51 3.61
CA VAL A 222 18.84 7.19 3.83
C VAL A 222 19.96 7.25 4.87
N ASN A 223 20.87 8.21 4.76
CA ASN A 223 21.96 8.35 5.72
C ASN A 223 21.44 8.63 7.14
N SER A 224 20.44 9.49 7.26
CA SER A 224 19.84 9.80 8.56
C SER A 224 19.05 8.63 9.14
N LEU A 225 18.36 7.84 8.29
CA LEU A 225 17.73 6.58 8.70
C LEU A 225 18.78 5.59 9.25
N PHE A 226 19.94 5.45 8.60
CA PHE A 226 21.02 4.58 9.09
C PHE A 226 21.59 5.08 10.43
N ASN A 227 21.75 6.39 10.60
CA ASN A 227 22.17 6.99 11.87
C ASN A 227 21.15 6.74 12.98
N LEU A 228 19.84 6.85 12.68
CA LEU A 228 18.77 6.50 13.62
C LEU A 228 18.87 5.02 14.04
N CYS A 229 19.07 4.12 13.10
CA CYS A 229 19.24 2.70 13.39
C CYS A 229 20.48 2.42 14.22
N SER A 230 21.59 3.11 13.96
CA SER A 230 22.80 3.02 14.77
C SER A 230 22.56 3.45 16.21
N ALA A 231 21.80 4.54 16.41
CA ALA A 231 21.45 5.02 17.75
C ALA A 231 20.54 4.05 18.50
N LEU A 232 19.52 3.51 17.82
CA LEU A 232 18.50 2.64 18.42
C LEU A 232 19.00 1.21 18.69
N PHE A 233 19.72 0.62 17.72
CA PHE A 233 20.04 -0.81 17.72
C PHE A 233 21.51 -1.11 17.93
N LYS A 234 22.36 -0.08 18.07
CA LYS A 234 23.82 -0.24 18.22
C LYS A 234 24.46 -1.03 17.07
N VAL A 235 24.08 -0.68 15.84
CA VAL A 235 24.59 -1.29 14.61
C VAL A 235 25.21 -0.24 13.72
N GLN A 236 26.17 -0.64 12.89
CA GLN A 236 26.75 0.18 11.84
C GLN A 236 26.34 -0.38 10.48
N ILE A 237 25.88 0.49 9.58
CA ILE A 237 25.46 0.12 8.22
C ILE A 237 26.47 0.76 7.25
N VAL A 238 27.18 -0.10 6.50
CA VAL A 238 28.31 0.30 5.65
C VAL A 238 28.07 -0.17 4.23
N GLU A 239 28.23 0.73 3.25
CA GLU A 239 28.14 0.39 1.84
C GLU A 239 29.35 -0.48 1.42
N ARG A 240 29.09 -1.59 0.71
CA ARG A 240 30.09 -2.44 0.10
C ARG A 240 29.99 -2.38 -1.42
N SER A 241 30.97 -1.81 -2.08
CA SER A 241 30.97 -1.53 -3.52
C SER A 241 31.47 -2.68 -4.41
N ASP A 242 32.13 -3.69 -3.84
CA ASP A 242 32.71 -4.83 -4.55
C ASP A 242 31.75 -6.00 -4.76
N THR A 243 30.45 -5.79 -4.50
CA THR A 243 29.41 -6.81 -4.60
C THR A 243 28.69 -6.74 -5.96
N HIS A 244 28.45 -7.90 -6.55
CA HIS A 244 27.64 -7.98 -7.77
C HIS A 244 26.19 -7.55 -7.51
N THR A 245 25.67 -6.65 -8.32
CA THR A 245 24.29 -6.16 -8.31
C THR A 245 23.64 -6.36 -9.67
N TRP A 246 22.31 -6.43 -9.70
CA TRP A 246 21.53 -6.61 -10.94
C TRP A 246 21.35 -5.32 -11.77
N HIS A 247 21.66 -4.17 -11.19
CA HIS A 247 21.61 -2.88 -11.89
C HIS A 247 22.59 -1.90 -11.26
N LYS A 248 23.10 -0.94 -12.04
CA LYS A 248 24.10 0.06 -11.59
C LYS A 248 23.64 0.95 -10.42
N ASP A 249 22.32 1.18 -10.31
CA ASP A 249 21.73 2.01 -9.25
C ASP A 249 21.44 1.23 -7.96
N VAL A 250 21.66 -0.09 -7.96
CA VAL A 250 21.47 -0.92 -6.78
C VAL A 250 22.73 -0.87 -5.93
N LYS A 251 22.54 -0.57 -4.66
CA LYS A 251 23.61 -0.56 -3.66
C LYS A 251 23.52 -1.79 -2.76
N PHE A 252 24.65 -2.19 -2.21
CA PHE A 252 24.73 -3.28 -1.25
C PHE A 252 25.32 -2.77 0.05
N TYR A 253 24.72 -3.16 1.18
CA TYR A 253 25.11 -2.74 2.51
C TYR A 253 25.34 -3.92 3.42
N ASP A 254 26.37 -3.86 4.26
CA ASP A 254 26.63 -4.75 5.37
C ASP A 254 26.22 -4.09 6.68
N ILE A 255 25.71 -4.90 7.61
CA ILE A 255 25.38 -4.48 8.97
C ILE A 255 26.34 -5.15 9.94
N TYR A 256 26.98 -4.34 10.77
CA TYR A 256 27.88 -4.75 11.84
C TYR A 256 27.28 -4.39 13.18
N ASP A 257 27.53 -5.21 14.19
CA ASP A 257 27.30 -4.87 15.60
C ASP A 257 28.63 -4.63 16.31
N ASP A 258 28.57 -4.07 17.52
CA ASP A 258 29.78 -3.74 18.30
C ASP A 258 30.58 -4.99 18.74
N SER A 259 30.01 -6.18 18.59
CA SER A 259 30.59 -7.43 19.07
C SER A 259 31.39 -8.19 18.02
N SER A 260 31.37 -7.79 16.75
CA SER A 260 31.91 -8.57 15.64
C SER A 260 32.53 -7.71 14.54
N ASN A 261 33.73 -8.12 14.11
CA ASN A 261 34.38 -7.57 12.92
C ASN A 261 33.83 -8.17 11.61
N ARG A 262 32.83 -9.07 11.69
CA ARG A 262 32.15 -9.64 10.53
C ARG A 262 30.73 -9.12 10.45
N PRO A 263 30.18 -8.93 9.25
CA PRO A 263 28.80 -8.49 9.12
C PRO A 263 27.86 -9.53 9.71
N ILE A 264 26.87 -9.06 10.50
CA ILE A 264 25.82 -9.88 11.08
C ILE A 264 24.66 -10.09 10.10
N ALA A 265 24.52 -9.21 9.12
CA ALA A 265 23.51 -9.24 8.07
C ALA A 265 23.91 -8.38 6.88
N SER A 266 23.23 -8.54 5.74
CA SER A 266 23.45 -7.69 4.56
C SER A 266 22.14 -7.45 3.81
N PHE A 267 22.08 -6.37 3.00
CA PHE A 267 20.91 -6.11 2.16
C PHE A 267 21.26 -5.34 0.88
N TYR A 268 20.45 -5.61 -0.16
CA TYR A 268 20.41 -4.82 -1.38
C TYR A 268 19.42 -3.66 -1.22
N PHE A 269 19.77 -2.52 -1.77
CA PHE A 269 18.93 -1.33 -1.81
C PHE A 269 18.76 -0.88 -3.26
N ASP A 270 17.55 -1.05 -3.80
CA ASP A 270 17.16 -0.75 -5.18
C ASP A 270 16.09 0.35 -5.20
N PRO A 271 16.49 1.65 -5.27
CA PRO A 271 15.58 2.75 -4.99
C PRO A 271 14.67 3.14 -6.16
N TYR A 272 15.10 3.03 -7.42
CA TYR A 272 14.45 3.74 -8.51
C TYR A 272 13.49 2.88 -9.34
N ALA A 273 12.39 3.51 -9.81
CA ALA A 273 11.47 2.91 -10.76
C ALA A 273 12.18 2.65 -12.10
N ARG A 274 11.92 1.47 -12.70
CA ARG A 274 12.33 1.08 -14.04
C ARG A 274 11.14 0.34 -14.69
N GLN A 275 10.48 1.00 -15.64
CA GLN A 275 9.18 0.55 -16.20
C GLN A 275 9.25 -0.83 -16.84
N ASP A 276 10.37 -1.16 -17.49
CA ASP A 276 10.52 -2.43 -18.22
C ASP A 276 11.08 -3.56 -17.36
N GLU A 277 11.70 -3.26 -16.23
CA GLU A 277 12.37 -4.24 -15.36
C GLU A 277 11.61 -4.51 -14.05
N LYS A 278 10.93 -3.50 -13.51
CA LYS A 278 10.16 -3.60 -12.27
C LYS A 278 8.66 -3.52 -12.58
N ILE A 279 8.06 -4.63 -12.96
CA ILE A 279 6.62 -4.71 -13.17
C ILE A 279 5.95 -4.85 -11.82
N ARG A 280 5.33 -3.78 -11.35
CA ARG A 280 4.49 -3.83 -10.16
C ARG A 280 3.11 -3.29 -10.44
N VAL A 281 2.12 -4.10 -10.09
CA VAL A 281 0.71 -3.82 -10.32
C VAL A 281 0.06 -3.15 -9.11
N TYR A 282 0.74 -3.13 -7.96
CA TYR A 282 0.19 -2.73 -6.67
C TYR A 282 0.65 -1.33 -6.26
N ASP A 283 -0.21 -0.65 -5.49
CA ASP A 283 -0.11 0.75 -5.06
C ASP A 283 1.08 1.07 -4.13
N ASP A 284 1.87 0.08 -3.74
CA ASP A 284 3.01 0.29 -2.84
C ASP A 284 4.25 0.80 -3.57
N ALA A 285 4.77 1.95 -3.14
CA ALA A 285 6.01 2.53 -3.66
C ALA A 285 7.27 1.69 -3.35
N GLY A 286 7.15 0.60 -2.56
CA GLY A 286 8.27 -0.25 -2.21
C GLY A 286 7.89 -1.56 -1.52
N TRP A 287 8.81 -2.53 -1.52
CA TRP A 287 8.65 -3.83 -0.86
C TRP A 287 9.97 -4.38 -0.32
N HIS A 288 9.86 -5.28 0.63
CA HIS A 288 10.96 -6.03 1.22
C HIS A 288 10.90 -7.49 0.76
N VAL A 289 12.06 -8.06 0.44
CA VAL A 289 12.23 -9.48 0.09
C VAL A 289 13.26 -10.10 1.01
N SER A 290 12.85 -11.12 1.76
CA SER A 290 13.75 -12.01 2.50
C SER A 290 14.42 -12.96 1.53
N ILE A 291 15.69 -12.76 1.20
CA ILE A 291 16.43 -13.61 0.26
C ILE A 291 16.97 -14.84 0.99
N ARG A 292 17.49 -14.66 2.20
CA ARG A 292 18.09 -15.73 2.99
C ARG A 292 17.89 -15.46 4.46
N ASN A 293 17.41 -16.49 5.19
CA ASN A 293 17.25 -16.43 6.64
C ASN A 293 18.57 -16.72 7.36
N LYS A 294 18.64 -16.26 8.61
CA LYS A 294 19.70 -16.68 9.53
C LYS A 294 19.52 -18.16 9.88
N SER A 295 20.63 -18.89 9.86
CA SER A 295 20.67 -20.27 10.35
C SER A 295 22.05 -20.56 10.92
N SER A 296 22.11 -20.92 12.21
CA SER A 296 23.36 -21.37 12.85
C SER A 296 23.75 -22.77 12.34
N VAL A 297 22.78 -23.58 11.94
CA VAL A 297 23.03 -24.94 11.40
C VAL A 297 23.68 -24.85 10.02
N ALA A 298 23.18 -23.95 9.15
CA ALA A 298 23.73 -23.78 7.81
C ALA A 298 24.87 -22.76 7.76
N GLY A 299 25.22 -22.08 8.87
CA GLY A 299 26.22 -21.02 8.92
C GLY A 299 25.85 -19.78 8.09
N THR A 300 24.56 -19.52 7.90
CA THR A 300 24.07 -18.42 7.06
C THR A 300 23.70 -17.18 7.86
N GLN A 301 24.04 -16.00 7.33
CA GLN A 301 23.57 -14.70 7.83
C GLN A 301 22.35 -14.21 7.03
N PRO A 302 21.47 -13.38 7.63
CA PRO A 302 20.33 -12.82 6.94
C PRO A 302 20.74 -11.97 5.75
N LEU A 303 20.00 -12.12 4.66
CA LEU A 303 20.13 -11.29 3.46
C LEU A 303 18.75 -10.88 2.98
N SER A 304 18.56 -9.59 2.71
CA SER A 304 17.31 -9.09 2.15
C SER A 304 17.53 -8.17 0.96
N ALA A 305 16.45 -7.85 0.26
CA ALA A 305 16.40 -6.77 -0.71
C ALA A 305 15.28 -5.80 -0.35
N LEU A 306 15.61 -4.52 -0.37
CA LEU A 306 14.71 -3.39 -0.28
C LEU A 306 14.58 -2.79 -1.66
N ILE A 307 13.38 -2.86 -2.23
CA ILE A 307 13.11 -2.47 -3.61
C ILE A 307 12.04 -1.38 -3.59
N PHE A 308 12.32 -0.26 -4.26
CA PHE A 308 11.42 0.89 -4.33
C PHE A 308 11.15 1.30 -5.78
N ASN A 309 10.15 2.14 -5.97
CA ASN A 309 9.80 2.76 -7.24
C ASN A 309 9.84 4.29 -7.11
N PHE A 310 10.86 4.81 -6.45
CA PHE A 310 11.08 6.27 -6.37
C PHE A 310 11.48 6.82 -7.74
N GLN A 311 11.20 8.09 -7.94
CA GLN A 311 11.62 8.76 -9.16
C GLN A 311 13.15 8.80 -9.24
N ALA A 312 13.70 8.32 -10.35
CA ALA A 312 15.14 8.43 -10.62
C ALA A 312 15.56 9.91 -10.68
N PRO A 313 16.78 10.24 -10.25
CA PRO A 313 17.30 11.60 -10.38
C PRO A 313 17.38 12.02 -11.86
N LEU A 314 16.97 13.24 -12.15
CA LEU A 314 17.27 13.85 -13.45
C LEU A 314 18.75 14.23 -13.51
N GLU A 315 19.32 14.36 -14.72
CA GLU A 315 20.73 14.72 -14.88
C GLU A 315 21.12 15.96 -14.04
N GLY A 316 22.11 15.79 -13.15
CA GLY A 316 22.60 16.84 -12.26
C GLY A 316 21.71 17.18 -11.06
N GLN A 317 20.62 16.43 -10.82
CA GLN A 317 19.72 16.65 -9.69
C GLN A 317 19.72 15.43 -8.76
N GLN A 318 19.28 15.64 -7.51
CA GLN A 318 19.06 14.55 -6.56
C GLN A 318 17.62 14.02 -6.70
N SER A 319 17.41 12.74 -6.36
CA SER A 319 16.06 12.20 -6.20
C SER A 319 15.44 12.78 -4.94
N LEU A 320 14.31 13.46 -5.09
CA LEU A 320 13.56 14.10 -4.01
C LEU A 320 12.33 13.28 -3.66
N LEU A 321 12.18 12.91 -2.40
CA LEU A 321 11.07 12.09 -1.92
C LEU A 321 9.90 12.95 -1.45
N SER A 322 8.67 12.54 -1.77
CA SER A 322 7.49 13.01 -1.05
C SER A 322 7.52 12.48 0.38
N PHE A 323 6.80 13.12 1.30
CA PHE A 323 6.69 12.62 2.67
C PHE A 323 6.02 11.23 2.74
N LYS A 324 5.12 10.92 1.81
CA LYS A 324 4.54 9.57 1.63
C LYS A 324 5.64 8.55 1.27
N GLU A 325 6.56 8.89 0.36
CA GLU A 325 7.68 8.01 -0.02
C GLU A 325 8.69 7.82 1.12
N VAL A 326 8.96 8.87 1.91
CA VAL A 326 9.75 8.76 3.14
C VAL A 326 9.10 7.78 4.12
N ASN A 327 7.78 7.86 4.31
CA ASN A 327 7.04 6.92 5.15
C ASN A 327 7.16 5.48 4.66
N VAL A 328 7.02 5.24 3.35
CA VAL A 328 7.21 3.92 2.75
C VAL A 328 8.63 3.40 2.97
N LEU A 329 9.65 4.24 2.81
CA LEU A 329 11.05 3.88 3.08
C LEU A 329 11.25 3.41 4.53
N PHE A 330 10.79 4.18 5.50
CA PHE A 330 10.87 3.84 6.92
C PHE A 330 10.12 2.56 7.24
N LYS A 331 8.90 2.40 6.71
CA LYS A 331 8.08 1.19 6.90
C LYS A 331 8.78 -0.06 6.38
N ARG A 332 9.27 -0.02 5.12
CA ARG A 332 9.93 -1.19 4.51
C ARG A 332 11.29 -1.48 5.13
N PHE A 333 11.99 -0.45 5.57
CA PHE A 333 13.23 -0.63 6.32
C PHE A 333 12.99 -1.30 7.67
N GLY A 334 11.91 -0.92 8.40
CA GLY A 334 11.51 -1.57 9.64
C GLY A 334 11.19 -3.06 9.47
N HIS A 335 10.50 -3.44 8.38
CA HIS A 335 10.31 -4.86 8.03
C HIS A 335 11.63 -5.58 7.79
N SER A 336 12.55 -4.91 7.08
CA SER A 336 13.88 -5.46 6.81
C SER A 336 14.69 -5.61 8.09
N LEU A 337 14.65 -4.64 9.02
CA LEU A 337 15.35 -4.71 10.31
C LEU A 337 14.92 -5.91 11.14
N ARG A 338 13.62 -6.23 11.18
CA ARG A 338 13.13 -7.43 11.85
C ARG A 338 13.79 -8.71 11.31
N HIS A 339 13.95 -8.79 9.99
CA HIS A 339 14.62 -9.89 9.34
C HIS A 339 16.13 -9.89 9.59
N LEU A 340 16.77 -8.73 9.40
CA LEU A 340 18.24 -8.60 9.44
C LEU A 340 18.82 -8.70 10.86
N LEU A 341 18.10 -8.18 11.87
CA LEU A 341 18.55 -8.18 13.26
C LEU A 341 18.03 -9.39 14.08
N THR A 342 17.49 -10.42 13.42
CA THR A 342 16.99 -11.60 14.10
C THR A 342 18.07 -12.28 14.91
N LYS A 343 17.75 -12.67 16.15
CA LYS A 343 18.63 -13.47 17.02
C LYS A 343 18.31 -14.97 16.97
N ALA A 344 17.20 -15.35 16.31
CA ALA A 344 16.82 -16.76 16.15
C ALA A 344 17.89 -17.53 15.37
N ASN A 345 18.15 -18.76 15.80
CA ASN A 345 19.24 -19.59 15.26
C ASN A 345 18.80 -20.58 14.17
N TYR A 346 17.50 -20.70 13.94
CA TYR A 346 16.91 -21.65 12.99
C TYR A 346 16.12 -20.89 11.93
N SER A 347 16.32 -21.23 10.67
CA SER A 347 15.71 -20.54 9.51
C SER A 347 14.19 -20.51 9.55
N GLU A 348 13.57 -21.54 10.12
CA GLU A 348 12.13 -21.72 10.21
C GLU A 348 11.45 -20.71 11.14
N VAL A 349 12.20 -20.14 12.09
CA VAL A 349 11.71 -19.17 13.08
C VAL A 349 12.51 -17.87 13.07
N ALA A 350 13.36 -17.67 12.06
CA ALA A 350 14.15 -16.46 11.90
C ALA A 350 13.42 -15.39 11.09
N GLY A 351 13.61 -14.14 11.47
CA GLY A 351 13.11 -12.99 10.74
C GLY A 351 11.58 -12.92 10.69
N LEU A 352 11.01 -13.12 9.50
CA LEU A 352 9.55 -13.09 9.27
C LEU A 352 8.92 -14.49 9.18
N SER A 353 9.73 -15.57 9.34
CA SER A 353 9.21 -16.92 9.26
C SER A 353 8.39 -17.27 10.50
N ASN A 354 7.21 -17.84 10.28
CA ASN A 354 6.28 -18.27 11.33
C ASN A 354 5.89 -17.17 12.34
N VAL A 355 5.83 -15.92 11.86
CA VAL A 355 5.28 -14.81 12.61
C VAL A 355 3.78 -14.73 12.32
N GLU A 356 3.00 -14.40 13.33
CA GLU A 356 1.58 -14.11 13.18
C GLU A 356 1.37 -12.96 12.16
N TRP A 357 0.47 -13.17 11.19
CA TRP A 357 0.24 -12.23 10.12
C TRP A 357 -0.14 -10.84 10.60
N ASP A 358 -0.96 -10.77 11.64
CA ASP A 358 -1.42 -9.52 12.25
C ASP A 358 -0.35 -8.81 13.08
N ALA A 359 0.79 -9.45 13.36
CA ALA A 359 1.98 -8.84 13.93
C ALA A 359 3.07 -8.52 12.89
N ALA A 360 2.89 -8.90 11.62
CA ALA A 360 3.94 -8.80 10.61
C ALA A 360 4.34 -7.34 10.30
N GLU A 361 3.40 -6.40 10.35
CA GLU A 361 3.66 -4.99 10.03
C GLU A 361 4.16 -4.13 11.20
N VAL A 362 4.13 -4.63 12.45
CA VAL A 362 4.46 -3.87 13.67
C VAL A 362 5.82 -3.17 13.56
N CYS A 363 6.87 -3.89 13.20
CA CYS A 363 8.22 -3.29 13.12
C CYS A 363 8.32 -2.20 12.05
N GLY A 364 7.61 -2.36 10.94
CA GLY A 364 7.51 -1.33 9.92
C GLY A 364 6.80 -0.08 10.44
N LEU A 365 5.68 -0.27 11.11
CA LEU A 365 4.89 0.83 11.67
C LEU A 365 5.63 1.58 12.79
N VAL A 366 6.32 0.86 13.68
CA VAL A 366 7.18 1.48 14.71
C VAL A 366 8.20 2.44 14.08
N MET A 367 8.85 2.02 12.99
CA MET A 367 9.79 2.90 12.30
C MET A 367 9.11 4.13 11.70
N THR A 368 7.87 4.02 11.22
CA THR A 368 7.14 5.19 10.71
C THR A 368 6.75 6.19 11.79
N HIS A 369 6.60 5.76 13.05
CA HIS A 369 6.28 6.67 14.14
C HIS A 369 7.41 7.66 14.44
N TRP A 370 8.66 7.30 14.17
CA TRP A 370 9.80 8.21 14.27
C TRP A 370 9.67 9.43 13.35
N LEU A 371 8.91 9.31 12.26
CA LEU A 371 8.63 10.45 11.35
C LEU A 371 7.74 11.54 11.97
N TYR A 372 7.23 11.35 13.17
CA TYR A 372 6.44 12.35 13.90
C TYR A 372 7.20 12.92 15.12
N ASP A 373 8.40 12.42 15.38
CA ASP A 373 9.32 13.02 16.33
C ASP A 373 10.04 14.21 15.70
N PRO A 374 9.97 15.43 16.30
CA PRO A 374 10.56 16.64 15.75
C PRO A 374 12.06 16.51 15.48
N HIS A 375 12.81 15.84 16.37
CA HIS A 375 14.26 15.66 16.21
C HIS A 375 14.58 14.76 15.02
N THR A 376 13.81 13.69 14.85
CA THR A 376 13.95 12.80 13.70
C THR A 376 13.67 13.53 12.39
N ILE A 377 12.57 14.29 12.33
CA ILE A 377 12.22 15.06 11.12
C ILE A 377 13.33 16.06 10.77
N GLN A 378 13.84 16.79 11.75
CA GLN A 378 14.97 17.71 11.52
C GLN A 378 16.20 16.98 11.01
N ALA A 379 16.52 15.81 11.56
CA ALA A 379 17.70 15.04 11.16
C ALA A 379 17.59 14.49 9.72
N ILE A 380 16.38 14.04 9.31
CA ILE A 380 16.18 13.46 7.96
C ILE A 380 15.93 14.51 6.89
N SER A 381 15.57 15.74 7.27
CA SER A 381 15.27 16.83 6.34
C SER A 381 16.50 17.71 6.07
N GLY A 382 16.49 18.34 4.93
CA GLY A 382 17.47 19.35 4.51
C GLY A 382 17.20 19.75 3.07
N HIS A 383 16.99 21.04 2.83
CA HIS A 383 16.68 21.53 1.50
C HIS A 383 17.82 21.18 0.52
N TYR A 384 17.49 20.61 -0.62
CA TYR A 384 18.47 20.00 -1.53
C TYR A 384 19.51 20.96 -2.11
N LYS A 385 19.28 22.30 -2.05
CA LYS A 385 20.25 23.33 -2.49
C LYS A 385 20.91 24.04 -1.33
N THR A 386 20.16 24.39 -0.26
CA THR A 386 20.66 25.24 0.84
C THR A 386 21.03 24.45 2.09
N GLU A 387 20.66 23.14 2.16
CA GLU A 387 20.83 22.25 3.31
C GLU A 387 20.05 22.71 4.58
N GLU A 388 19.28 23.78 4.49
CA GLU A 388 18.44 24.25 5.58
C GLU A 388 17.44 23.19 6.02
N PRO A 389 17.24 22.99 7.33
CA PRO A 389 16.26 22.04 7.85
C PRO A 389 14.84 22.45 7.49
N LEU A 390 13.91 21.48 7.57
CA LEU A 390 12.49 21.76 7.35
C LEU A 390 12.01 22.83 8.34
N PRO A 391 11.34 23.90 7.88
CA PRO A 391 10.78 24.93 8.77
C PRO A 391 9.83 24.34 9.82
N GLU A 392 9.89 24.86 11.05
CA GLU A 392 9.07 24.37 12.18
C GLU A 392 7.58 24.42 11.89
N GLU A 393 7.11 25.47 11.20
CA GLU A 393 5.70 25.60 10.78
C GLU A 393 5.26 24.41 9.89
N ILE A 394 6.10 24.02 8.94
CA ILE A 394 5.80 22.87 8.06
C ILE A 394 5.81 21.57 8.86
N MET A 395 6.69 21.44 9.84
CA MET A 395 6.77 20.28 10.71
C MET A 395 5.50 20.11 11.59
N ILE A 396 4.99 21.19 12.14
CA ILE A 396 3.70 21.21 12.88
C ILE A 396 2.55 20.84 11.91
N ASN A 397 2.57 21.40 10.72
CA ASN A 397 1.55 21.13 9.69
C ASN A 397 1.58 19.68 9.23
N LEU A 398 2.72 19.01 9.16
CA LEU A 398 2.79 17.58 8.87
C LEU A 398 2.00 16.74 9.89
N GLN A 399 2.04 17.10 11.18
CA GLN A 399 1.25 16.43 12.22
C GLN A 399 -0.26 16.67 12.04
N ASN A 400 -0.65 17.89 11.70
CA ASN A 400 -2.06 18.26 11.47
C ASN A 400 -2.60 17.59 10.20
N VAL A 401 -1.82 17.56 9.14
CA VAL A 401 -2.15 16.88 7.87
C VAL A 401 -2.44 15.40 8.06
N ARG A 402 -1.75 14.73 8.99
CA ARG A 402 -2.02 13.33 9.33
C ARG A 402 -3.45 13.09 9.83
N ARG A 403 -4.04 14.08 10.50
CA ARG A 403 -5.40 13.99 11.05
C ARG A 403 -6.49 14.41 10.05
N HIS A 404 -6.10 15.06 8.95
CA HIS A 404 -7.03 15.56 7.94
C HIS A 404 -7.70 14.40 7.21
N MET A 405 -9.02 14.33 7.30
CA MET A 405 -9.85 13.25 6.73
C MET A 405 -9.53 11.84 7.28
N SER A 406 -9.00 11.77 8.51
CA SER A 406 -8.61 10.48 9.11
C SER A 406 -9.80 9.59 9.46
N GLY A 407 -10.95 10.14 9.80
CA GLY A 407 -12.19 9.41 10.01
C GLY A 407 -12.68 8.78 8.70
N TYR A 408 -12.65 9.55 7.59
CA TYR A 408 -13.00 9.04 6.27
C TYR A 408 -12.07 7.91 5.82
N GLU A 409 -10.75 8.08 5.98
CA GLU A 409 -9.77 7.06 5.62
C GLU A 409 -9.90 5.80 6.50
N LEU A 410 -10.10 5.96 7.80
CA LEU A 410 -10.28 4.84 8.71
C LEU A 410 -11.56 4.06 8.41
N CYS A 411 -12.68 4.73 8.12
CA CYS A 411 -13.91 4.05 7.71
C CYS A 411 -13.74 3.22 6.44
N ASN A 412 -12.96 3.70 5.47
CA ASN A 412 -12.64 2.93 4.26
C ASN A 412 -11.78 1.69 4.58
N GLU A 413 -10.77 1.80 5.45
CA GLU A 413 -9.97 0.65 5.89
C GLU A 413 -10.81 -0.38 6.67
N LEU A 414 -11.69 0.09 7.56
CA LEU A 414 -12.64 -0.74 8.31
C LEU A 414 -13.62 -1.46 7.38
N TYR A 415 -14.16 -0.74 6.38
CA TYR A 415 -15.02 -1.33 5.36
C TYR A 415 -14.33 -2.47 4.62
N LEU A 416 -13.11 -2.24 4.12
CA LEU A 416 -12.37 -3.26 3.37
C LEU A 416 -12.01 -4.46 4.25
N SER A 417 -11.69 -4.23 5.52
CA SER A 417 -11.42 -5.28 6.50
C SER A 417 -12.67 -6.12 6.77
N ARG A 418 -13.83 -5.46 6.96
CA ARG A 418 -15.11 -6.15 7.15
C ARG A 418 -15.54 -6.91 5.89
N LEU A 419 -15.40 -6.29 4.72
CA LEU A 419 -15.73 -6.91 3.43
C LEU A 419 -14.94 -8.20 3.22
N ASP A 420 -13.64 -8.21 3.49
CA ASP A 420 -12.81 -9.41 3.40
C ASP A 420 -13.33 -10.55 4.30
N LEU A 421 -13.60 -10.26 5.57
CA LEU A 421 -14.10 -11.24 6.51
C LEU A 421 -15.48 -11.80 6.10
N GLU A 422 -16.40 -10.93 5.69
CA GLU A 422 -17.75 -11.33 5.23
C GLU A 422 -17.69 -12.19 3.97
N LEU A 423 -16.85 -11.83 3.01
CA LEU A 423 -16.66 -12.59 1.76
C LEU A 423 -16.09 -13.98 2.01
N HIS A 424 -15.30 -14.19 3.07
CA HIS A 424 -14.66 -15.46 3.39
C HIS A 424 -15.37 -16.29 4.47
N SER A 425 -16.40 -15.73 5.13
CA SER A 425 -17.25 -16.43 6.09
C SER A 425 -18.62 -16.80 5.54
N LYS A 426 -19.22 -15.96 4.69
CA LYS A 426 -20.57 -16.13 4.16
C LYS A 426 -20.55 -16.75 2.76
N LYS A 427 -21.67 -17.43 2.39
CA LYS A 427 -21.92 -17.93 1.02
C LYS A 427 -22.72 -16.95 0.16
N THR A 428 -23.19 -15.85 0.74
CA THR A 428 -23.94 -14.79 0.06
C THR A 428 -23.12 -14.23 -1.11
N PHE A 429 -23.78 -13.90 -2.21
CA PHE A 429 -23.11 -13.33 -3.39
C PHE A 429 -22.40 -12.02 -3.05
N TRP A 430 -21.22 -11.80 -3.62
CA TRP A 430 -20.35 -10.67 -3.25
C TRP A 430 -21.06 -9.31 -3.26
N ARG A 431 -21.94 -9.08 -4.26
CA ARG A 431 -22.63 -7.79 -4.41
C ARG A 431 -23.66 -7.54 -3.30
N ASP A 432 -24.32 -8.59 -2.82
CA ASP A 432 -25.31 -8.48 -1.75
C ASP A 432 -24.61 -8.23 -0.40
N ILE A 433 -23.43 -8.83 -0.19
CA ILE A 433 -22.56 -8.50 0.96
C ILE A 433 -22.19 -7.02 0.94
N VAL A 434 -21.74 -6.49 -0.20
CA VAL A 434 -21.40 -5.07 -0.32
C VAL A 434 -22.58 -4.17 0.02
N LYS A 435 -23.77 -4.45 -0.54
CA LYS A 435 -25.00 -3.66 -0.24
C LYS A 435 -25.38 -3.70 1.23
N GLU A 436 -25.19 -4.84 1.89
CA GLU A 436 -25.48 -5.01 3.31
C GLU A 436 -24.57 -4.17 4.21
N ILE A 437 -23.26 -4.20 3.93
CA ILE A 437 -22.28 -3.58 4.83
C ILE A 437 -21.98 -2.11 4.50
N TRP A 438 -22.08 -1.69 3.22
CA TRP A 438 -21.69 -0.36 2.78
C TRP A 438 -22.27 0.80 3.60
N PRO A 439 -23.58 0.86 3.88
CA PRO A 439 -24.18 1.98 4.60
C PRO A 439 -23.68 2.13 6.04
N LYS A 440 -23.16 1.05 6.63
CA LYS A 440 -22.63 1.06 8.00
C LYS A 440 -21.28 1.82 8.06
N TYR A 441 -20.46 1.70 7.01
CA TYR A 441 -19.10 2.21 6.99
C TYR A 441 -18.93 3.51 6.20
N ASN A 442 -19.80 3.78 5.25
CA ASN A 442 -19.65 4.89 4.30
C ASN A 442 -20.82 5.86 4.37
N ALA A 443 -20.51 7.17 4.50
CA ALA A 443 -21.50 8.24 4.47
C ALA A 443 -22.02 8.51 3.05
N LEU A 444 -21.16 8.33 2.03
CA LEU A 444 -21.57 8.48 0.65
C LEU A 444 -22.32 7.23 0.15
N PRO A 445 -23.37 7.40 -0.67
CA PRO A 445 -24.15 6.26 -1.16
C PRO A 445 -23.30 5.33 -2.04
N PHE A 446 -23.63 4.04 -2.03
CA PHE A 446 -23.00 3.08 -2.93
C PHE A 446 -23.46 3.34 -4.38
N ASP A 447 -22.50 3.55 -5.27
CA ASP A 447 -22.80 3.70 -6.68
C ASP A 447 -23.21 2.35 -7.31
N LYS A 448 -24.30 2.36 -8.08
CA LYS A 448 -24.85 1.13 -8.69
C LYS A 448 -23.90 0.45 -9.67
N TYR A 449 -22.96 1.19 -10.23
CA TYR A 449 -21.97 0.69 -11.19
C TYR A 449 -20.66 0.30 -10.52
N ASP A 450 -20.48 0.62 -9.23
CA ASP A 450 -19.28 0.25 -8.50
C ASP A 450 -19.18 -1.27 -8.35
N SER A 451 -18.08 -1.82 -8.76
CA SER A 451 -17.76 -3.25 -8.73
C SER A 451 -16.33 -3.47 -8.19
N HIS A 452 -15.83 -2.55 -7.34
CA HIS A 452 -14.47 -2.58 -6.80
C HIS A 452 -14.02 -3.95 -6.23
N PRO A 453 -14.90 -4.80 -5.64
CA PRO A 453 -14.44 -6.11 -5.15
C PRO A 453 -13.89 -7.00 -6.28
N LEU A 454 -14.36 -6.83 -7.52
CA LEU A 454 -13.89 -7.64 -8.66
C LEU A 454 -12.45 -7.35 -9.07
N SER A 455 -11.88 -6.26 -8.59
CA SER A 455 -10.48 -5.89 -8.79
C SER A 455 -9.68 -5.80 -7.47
N PHE A 456 -10.21 -6.32 -6.37
CA PHE A 456 -9.55 -6.30 -5.06
C PHE A 456 -8.50 -7.41 -4.97
N SER A 457 -7.38 -7.20 -5.65
CA SER A 457 -6.30 -8.17 -5.80
C SER A 457 -5.72 -8.63 -4.46
N LYS A 458 -5.61 -7.76 -3.46
CA LYS A 458 -5.00 -8.08 -2.15
C LYS A 458 -5.64 -9.30 -1.50
N ILE A 459 -6.97 -9.39 -1.46
CA ILE A 459 -7.66 -10.49 -0.82
C ILE A 459 -7.90 -11.70 -1.74
N PHE A 460 -7.89 -11.50 -3.07
CA PHE A 460 -8.24 -12.58 -3.99
C PHE A 460 -7.04 -13.18 -4.73
N SER A 461 -6.03 -12.40 -5.07
CA SER A 461 -4.85 -12.89 -5.81
C SER A 461 -3.55 -12.89 -5.01
N GLU A 462 -3.52 -12.20 -3.85
CA GLU A 462 -2.43 -12.23 -2.89
C GLU A 462 -2.79 -13.10 -1.67
N GLU A 463 -2.01 -12.96 -0.59
CA GLU A 463 -2.15 -13.78 0.63
C GLU A 463 -3.01 -13.12 1.73
N TRP A 464 -3.68 -12.00 1.43
CA TRP A 464 -4.46 -11.23 2.42
C TRP A 464 -5.91 -11.68 2.58
N GLY A 465 -6.33 -12.78 1.97
CA GLY A 465 -7.69 -13.33 2.13
C GLY A 465 -7.96 -13.74 3.58
N ALA A 466 -9.06 -13.23 4.15
CA ALA A 466 -9.42 -13.32 5.57
C ALA A 466 -8.34 -12.79 6.53
N ALA A 467 -7.54 -11.83 6.06
CA ALA A 467 -6.40 -11.27 6.79
C ALA A 467 -6.22 -9.76 6.55
N TYR A 468 -7.08 -9.10 5.78
CA TYR A 468 -6.91 -7.68 5.45
C TYR A 468 -6.95 -6.77 6.70
N TYR A 469 -7.70 -7.13 7.73
CA TYR A 469 -7.75 -6.44 9.01
C TYR A 469 -6.39 -6.32 9.71
N CYS A 470 -5.43 -7.19 9.37
CA CYS A 470 -4.08 -7.17 9.96
C CYS A 470 -3.37 -5.82 9.79
N HIS A 471 -3.70 -5.06 8.74
CA HIS A 471 -3.20 -3.70 8.54
C HIS A 471 -3.62 -2.75 9.67
N LEU A 472 -4.87 -2.88 10.15
CA LEU A 472 -5.37 -2.09 11.29
C LEU A 472 -4.87 -2.65 12.61
N TRP A 473 -4.89 -3.98 12.78
CA TRP A 473 -4.45 -4.65 13.99
C TRP A 473 -3.00 -4.31 14.36
N SER A 474 -2.11 -4.33 13.39
CA SER A 474 -0.71 -3.98 13.60
C SER A 474 -0.47 -2.51 13.94
N LYS A 475 -1.45 -1.61 13.69
CA LYS A 475 -1.35 -0.18 14.03
C LYS A 475 -1.68 0.10 15.50
N MET A 476 -2.45 -0.77 16.14
CA MET A 476 -2.84 -0.69 17.55
C MET A 476 -1.77 -1.24 18.47
#